data_7e0fddd66d4d52b550c173371512c6ce
#
_entry.id   7e0fddd66d4d52b550c173371512c6ce
#
_cell.length_a   1.000
_cell.length_b   1.000
_cell.length_c   1.000
_cell.angle_alpha   90.00
_cell.angle_beta   90.00
_cell.angle_gamma   90.00
#
_symmetry.space_group_name_H-M   'P 1'
#
loop_
_entity.id
_entity.type
_entity.pdbx_description
1 polymer ?
#
loop_
_entity_poly.entity_id
_entity_poly.type
_entity_poly.pdbx_seq_one_letter_code
_entity_poly.pdbx_strand_id
1 'polypeptide(L)'
;MAGWLTGEGLRVTSANGQYVEASGTAGDVDKAYGVVLRDYSGVSGGSGVAPDRDPVVPAGLASDIATITGLSSISQPMYAQHVTAAAASEDLRRRGASAPSGPLIPSPCSAYYGQETDTSDPAFEGAREPYAVCGYSAAQLRTAYGAVGHSGRGATVAILDAYDSPTILADANEWSAANGLPAFAAGQYTSDVTPSAWNNEAACGGASGWASEQSLDVEAVHAMAPDADVLYYGADSCQDSDLLAALSDLITNHRAQIISDSWGGPLHSTSGSEPASTVAEYDHLFQLAAVEGITVNFSAGDCGDNSPASSCGGAGGEGSSSAQTTFPASDPWVTAVGGTSAAIDAGGRLAWSTSWGTQAWLLSGSQWESGGWLFGGGGGTSADFAQPSYQASGGVPSSLADTLLTGAAASSPRRVVPDISLDADPFTGLLVGETQPLPDGKTGYAEAAIGGTSLASPLLTGLEADAISVRGGVSLGFVNPTLYCACMAGDPDSIRDVTDTPSNAPRPLAEVFPAFQGQAAAVAGLGQDGALHAGAGYDDATGLGTPGPWFIDDLASE
;
A
#
# COMPACT_ATOMS: atom_id res chain seq x y z
N MET A 1 -10.04 33.48 -3.06
CA MET A 1 -8.86 32.81 -3.66
C MET A 1 -8.95 32.80 -5.19
N ALA A 2 -9.84 32.05 -5.82
CA ALA A 2 -9.93 31.89 -7.28
C ALA A 2 -9.91 33.23 -8.07
N GLY A 3 -10.69 34.24 -7.62
CA GLY A 3 -10.70 35.57 -8.25
C GLY A 3 -9.37 36.32 -8.17
N TRP A 4 -8.57 36.12 -7.12
CA TRP A 4 -7.25 36.69 -7.00
C TRP A 4 -6.28 36.01 -7.97
N LEU A 5 -6.23 34.68 -8.00
CA LEU A 5 -5.38 33.92 -8.92
C LEU A 5 -5.65 34.29 -10.39
N THR A 6 -6.92 34.37 -10.77
CA THR A 6 -7.32 34.82 -12.11
C THR A 6 -6.87 36.27 -12.39
N GLY A 7 -6.95 37.17 -11.39
CA GLY A 7 -6.48 38.55 -11.48
C GLY A 7 -4.96 38.67 -11.65
N GLU A 8 -4.18 37.72 -11.17
CA GLU A 8 -2.74 37.65 -11.34
C GLU A 8 -2.30 36.96 -12.64
N GLY A 9 -3.24 36.42 -13.43
CA GLY A 9 -2.98 35.82 -14.74
C GLY A 9 -2.98 34.30 -14.74
N LEU A 10 -3.22 33.68 -13.60
CA LEU A 10 -3.33 32.22 -13.48
C LEU A 10 -4.71 31.74 -13.92
N ARG A 11 -4.78 30.58 -14.55
CA ARG A 11 -6.03 29.94 -14.95
C ARG A 11 -6.44 28.98 -13.84
N VAL A 12 -7.52 29.27 -13.15
CA VAL A 12 -8.12 28.35 -12.20
C VAL A 12 -8.70 27.15 -12.98
N THR A 13 -8.24 25.96 -12.66
CA THR A 13 -8.62 24.68 -13.29
C THR A 13 -9.67 23.95 -12.47
N SER A 14 -9.57 24.02 -11.14
CA SER A 14 -10.53 23.46 -10.22
C SER A 14 -10.69 24.36 -8.99
N ALA A 15 -11.86 24.33 -8.36
CA ALA A 15 -12.10 24.99 -7.08
C ALA A 15 -13.25 24.31 -6.34
N ASN A 16 -12.99 23.87 -5.12
CA ASN A 16 -14.00 23.39 -4.18
C ASN A 16 -13.93 24.20 -2.87
N GLY A 17 -14.60 23.74 -1.82
CA GLY A 17 -14.63 24.45 -0.53
C GLY A 17 -13.27 24.49 0.21
N GLN A 18 -12.35 23.59 -0.14
CA GLN A 18 -11.07 23.40 0.56
C GLN A 18 -9.85 23.62 -0.33
N TYR A 19 -9.98 23.43 -1.64
CA TYR A 19 -8.87 23.44 -2.59
C TYR A 19 -9.14 24.33 -3.78
N VAL A 20 -8.12 25.07 -4.26
CA VAL A 20 -8.17 25.84 -5.51
C VAL A 20 -6.92 25.52 -6.31
N GLU A 21 -7.13 24.82 -7.41
CA GLU A 21 -6.09 24.51 -8.37
C GLU A 21 -5.99 25.58 -9.44
N ALA A 22 -4.77 25.97 -9.80
CA ALA A 22 -4.55 26.94 -10.85
C ALA A 22 -3.25 26.66 -11.62
N SER A 23 -3.26 26.94 -12.91
CA SER A 23 -2.09 26.77 -13.78
C SER A 23 -1.71 28.08 -14.46
N GLY A 24 -0.41 28.25 -14.75
CA GLY A 24 0.11 29.42 -15.46
C GLY A 24 1.56 29.26 -15.84
N THR A 25 2.13 30.28 -16.43
CA THR A 25 3.58 30.31 -16.71
C THR A 25 4.36 30.57 -15.42
N ALA A 26 5.64 30.18 -15.37
CA ALA A 26 6.53 30.51 -14.25
C ALA A 26 6.52 32.00 -13.92
N GLY A 27 6.46 32.87 -14.94
CA GLY A 27 6.38 34.32 -14.75
C GLY A 27 5.07 34.80 -14.12
N ASP A 28 3.94 34.11 -14.36
CA ASP A 28 2.66 34.42 -13.71
C ASP A 28 2.70 33.99 -12.24
N VAL A 29 3.30 32.83 -11.96
CA VAL A 29 3.54 32.32 -10.59
C VAL A 29 4.48 33.25 -9.80
N ASP A 30 5.62 33.62 -10.40
CA ASP A 30 6.58 34.56 -9.81
C ASP A 30 5.89 35.86 -9.39
N LYS A 31 5.07 36.40 -10.29
CA LYS A 31 4.32 37.63 -10.05
C LYS A 31 3.25 37.46 -8.97
N ALA A 32 2.47 36.40 -9.02
CA ALA A 32 1.36 36.17 -8.11
C ALA A 32 1.84 35.98 -6.65
N TYR A 33 2.90 35.21 -6.48
CA TYR A 33 3.39 34.83 -5.17
C TYR A 33 4.65 35.59 -4.70
N GLY A 34 5.18 36.51 -5.50
CA GLY A 34 6.36 37.32 -5.15
C GLY A 34 7.64 36.49 -5.01
N VAL A 35 7.76 35.39 -5.73
CA VAL A 35 8.89 34.46 -5.75
C VAL A 35 9.65 34.56 -7.08
N VAL A 36 10.73 33.83 -7.21
CA VAL A 36 11.36 33.49 -8.49
C VAL A 36 11.58 31.97 -8.53
N LEU A 37 10.88 31.32 -9.44
CA LEU A 37 11.11 29.90 -9.69
C LEU A 37 12.47 29.69 -10.34
N ARG A 38 13.27 28.81 -9.77
CA ARG A 38 14.64 28.53 -10.20
C ARG A 38 14.86 27.04 -10.41
N ASP A 39 15.73 26.74 -11.37
CA ASP A 39 16.27 25.40 -11.51
C ASP A 39 17.31 25.14 -10.41
N TYR A 40 17.12 24.06 -9.67
CA TYR A 40 18.07 23.55 -8.68
C TYR A 40 18.61 22.22 -9.15
N SER A 41 19.92 22.00 -8.94
CA SER A 41 20.55 20.68 -9.08
C SER A 41 20.85 20.15 -7.68
N GLY A 42 20.24 19.03 -7.33
CA GLY A 42 20.36 18.44 -5.99
C GLY A 42 21.69 17.75 -5.76
N VAL A 43 22.04 17.55 -4.49
CA VAL A 43 23.25 16.84 -4.04
C VAL A 43 23.23 15.36 -4.47
N SER A 44 22.05 14.78 -4.68
CA SER A 44 21.82 13.40 -5.13
C SER A 44 21.67 13.24 -6.65
N GLY A 45 21.97 14.29 -7.44
CA GLY A 45 21.94 14.22 -8.92
C GLY A 45 20.59 14.49 -9.57
N GLY A 46 19.53 14.74 -8.80
CA GLY A 46 18.25 15.23 -9.29
C GLY A 46 18.29 16.72 -9.62
N SER A 47 17.47 17.15 -10.55
CA SER A 47 17.23 18.58 -10.84
C SER A 47 15.73 18.85 -10.82
N GLY A 48 15.34 20.00 -10.29
CA GLY A 48 13.94 20.40 -10.22
C GLY A 48 13.80 21.90 -10.10
N VAL A 49 12.59 22.40 -10.23
CA VAL A 49 12.24 23.80 -10.06
C VAL A 49 11.68 24.01 -8.66
N ALA A 50 12.08 25.08 -8.00
CA ALA A 50 11.49 25.51 -6.73
C ALA A 50 11.55 27.04 -6.59
N PRO A 51 10.70 27.65 -5.73
CA PRO A 51 10.77 29.07 -5.43
C PRO A 51 12.03 29.42 -4.64
N ASP A 52 12.58 30.61 -4.88
CA ASP A 52 13.77 31.11 -4.20
C ASP A 52 13.51 31.62 -2.76
N ARG A 53 12.26 31.67 -2.37
CA ARG A 53 11.76 32.10 -1.05
C ARG A 53 10.32 31.63 -0.84
N ASP A 54 9.83 31.75 0.38
CA ASP A 54 8.45 31.44 0.71
C ASP A 54 7.48 32.30 -0.10
N PRO A 55 6.38 31.69 -0.63
CA PRO A 55 5.37 32.41 -1.38
C PRO A 55 4.64 33.42 -0.49
N VAL A 56 4.31 34.57 -1.06
CA VAL A 56 3.59 35.64 -0.37
C VAL A 56 2.19 35.77 -0.96
N VAL A 57 1.17 35.83 -0.10
CA VAL A 57 -0.22 36.03 -0.47
C VAL A 57 -0.75 37.34 0.07
N PRO A 58 -1.81 37.92 -0.53
CA PRO A 58 -2.45 39.11 0.02
C PRO A 58 -2.86 38.93 1.49
N ALA A 59 -2.57 39.91 2.33
CA ALA A 59 -2.88 39.82 3.78
C ALA A 59 -4.36 39.53 4.10
N GLY A 60 -5.30 39.89 3.20
CA GLY A 60 -6.73 39.58 3.35
C GLY A 60 -7.10 38.14 2.99
N LEU A 61 -6.17 37.34 2.46
CA LEU A 61 -6.37 35.92 2.15
C LEU A 61 -5.50 35.02 3.02
N ALA A 62 -4.48 35.57 3.68
CA ALA A 62 -3.48 34.78 4.40
C ALA A 62 -4.07 33.93 5.55
N SER A 63 -5.20 34.34 6.14
CA SER A 63 -5.89 33.56 7.17
C SER A 63 -6.72 32.39 6.61
N ASP A 64 -6.98 32.41 5.31
CA ASP A 64 -7.87 31.46 4.64
C ASP A 64 -7.07 30.43 3.83
N ILE A 65 -5.73 30.53 3.83
CA ILE A 65 -4.81 29.66 3.09
C ILE A 65 -3.96 28.91 4.10
N ALA A 66 -4.14 27.61 4.18
CA ALA A 66 -3.33 26.73 5.04
C ALA A 66 -1.95 26.50 4.41
N THR A 67 -1.92 26.16 3.11
CA THR A 67 -0.67 25.87 2.39
C THR A 67 -0.78 26.24 0.90
N ILE A 68 0.36 26.22 0.21
CA ILE A 68 0.48 26.36 -1.25
C ILE A 68 1.41 25.24 -1.71
N THR A 69 0.90 24.33 -2.50
CA THR A 69 1.62 23.19 -3.08
C THR A 69 1.86 23.38 -4.57
N GLY A 70 2.67 22.50 -5.20
CA GLY A 70 2.90 22.51 -6.65
C GLY A 70 3.86 23.58 -7.15
N LEU A 71 4.48 24.41 -6.29
CA LEU A 71 5.52 25.38 -6.68
C LEU A 71 6.92 24.75 -6.74
N SER A 72 7.09 23.54 -6.26
CA SER A 72 8.35 22.79 -6.29
C SER A 72 8.13 21.45 -6.98
N SER A 73 9.02 21.12 -7.90
CA SER A 73 9.16 19.75 -8.45
C SER A 73 10.33 18.99 -7.82
N ILE A 74 10.84 19.49 -6.69
CA ILE A 74 11.91 18.84 -5.90
C ILE A 74 11.30 17.94 -4.81
N SER A 75 9.96 17.99 -4.62
CA SER A 75 9.24 17.03 -3.74
C SER A 75 9.56 15.60 -4.16
N GLN A 76 9.55 14.71 -3.20
CA GLN A 76 9.74 13.29 -3.49
C GLN A 76 8.50 12.74 -4.18
N PRO A 77 8.65 11.90 -5.21
CA PRO A 77 7.51 11.18 -5.75
C PRO A 77 7.01 10.19 -4.70
N MET A 78 5.69 10.05 -4.58
CA MET A 78 5.09 8.92 -3.90
C MET A 78 5.18 7.69 -4.81
N TYR A 79 5.38 6.54 -4.22
CA TYR A 79 5.61 5.28 -4.93
C TYR A 79 4.49 4.30 -4.65
N ALA A 80 4.07 3.57 -5.68
CA ALA A 80 3.22 2.40 -5.55
C ALA A 80 3.88 1.35 -4.63
N GLN A 81 3.09 0.73 -3.77
CA GLN A 81 3.55 -0.18 -2.72
C GLN A 81 3.17 -1.62 -3.06
N HIS A 82 3.62 -2.13 -4.24
CA HIS A 82 3.39 -3.51 -4.63
C HIS A 82 4.69 -4.24 -4.98
N VAL A 83 4.68 -5.54 -4.75
CA VAL A 83 5.83 -6.41 -5.02
C VAL A 83 5.38 -7.67 -5.75
N THR A 84 6.12 -8.07 -6.79
CA THR A 84 5.90 -9.34 -7.48
C THR A 84 6.94 -10.37 -7.05
N ALA A 85 6.58 -11.65 -7.09
CA ALA A 85 7.56 -12.73 -6.92
C ALA A 85 8.69 -12.67 -7.98
N ALA A 86 8.41 -12.10 -9.15
CA ALA A 86 9.41 -11.84 -10.18
C ALA A 86 10.41 -10.75 -9.79
N ALA A 87 9.98 -9.73 -9.05
CA ALA A 87 10.86 -8.67 -8.53
C ALA A 87 11.90 -9.22 -7.55
N ALA A 88 11.53 -10.20 -6.72
CA ALA A 88 12.46 -10.91 -5.85
C ALA A 88 13.60 -11.57 -6.64
N SER A 89 13.27 -12.22 -7.75
CA SER A 89 14.27 -12.85 -8.62
C SER A 89 15.18 -11.82 -9.29
N GLU A 90 14.65 -10.65 -9.64
CA GLU A 90 15.42 -9.54 -10.23
C GLU A 90 16.40 -8.94 -9.21
N ASP A 91 15.96 -8.74 -7.97
CA ASP A 91 16.81 -8.22 -6.90
C ASP A 91 17.96 -9.19 -6.60
N LEU A 92 17.68 -10.48 -6.51
CA LEU A 92 18.72 -11.51 -6.35
C LEU A 92 19.72 -11.51 -7.50
N ARG A 93 19.27 -11.25 -8.74
CA ARG A 93 20.15 -11.11 -9.89
C ARG A 93 21.05 -9.87 -9.77
N ARG A 94 20.53 -8.72 -9.35
CA ARG A 94 21.33 -7.52 -9.12
C ARG A 94 22.41 -7.74 -8.05
N ARG A 95 22.15 -8.59 -7.06
CA ARG A 95 23.11 -9.00 -6.02
C ARG A 95 24.14 -10.04 -6.50
N GLY A 96 24.13 -10.41 -7.78
CA GLY A 96 25.11 -11.31 -8.41
C GLY A 96 24.66 -12.76 -8.55
N ALA A 97 23.41 -13.08 -8.21
CA ALA A 97 22.80 -14.35 -8.59
C ALA A 97 22.46 -14.34 -10.08
N SER A 98 22.67 -15.47 -10.76
CA SER A 98 22.27 -15.63 -12.18
C SER A 98 20.77 -15.92 -12.24
N ALA A 99 19.91 -14.92 -12.15
CA ALA A 99 18.47 -15.10 -12.30
C ALA A 99 18.03 -14.81 -13.74
N PRO A 100 17.14 -15.59 -14.34
CA PRO A 100 16.62 -15.40 -15.70
C PRO A 100 15.37 -14.53 -15.74
N SER A 101 15.07 -13.98 -16.91
CA SER A 101 13.72 -13.59 -17.28
C SER A 101 12.90 -14.86 -17.50
N GLY A 102 11.96 -15.16 -16.64
CA GLY A 102 11.12 -16.36 -16.67
C GLY A 102 9.64 -16.05 -16.81
N PRO A 103 8.77 -17.06 -16.80
CA PRO A 103 7.32 -16.85 -16.75
C PRO A 103 6.93 -16.10 -15.49
N LEU A 104 5.83 -15.35 -15.58
CA LEU A 104 5.30 -14.50 -14.50
C LEU A 104 4.85 -15.31 -13.28
N ILE A 105 4.43 -16.56 -13.50
CA ILE A 105 4.17 -17.54 -12.44
C ILE A 105 5.30 -18.57 -12.47
N PRO A 106 6.09 -18.68 -11.38
CA PRO A 106 7.13 -19.71 -11.30
C PRO A 106 6.52 -21.10 -11.28
N SER A 107 7.17 -22.08 -11.92
CA SER A 107 6.72 -23.48 -11.95
C SER A 107 7.90 -24.42 -11.64
N PRO A 108 7.74 -25.40 -10.73
CA PRO A 108 6.51 -25.75 -10.02
C PRO A 108 6.10 -24.73 -8.95
N CYS A 109 4.78 -24.59 -8.71
CA CYS A 109 4.18 -23.81 -7.62
C CYS A 109 2.95 -24.55 -7.09
N SER A 110 2.46 -24.18 -5.92
CA SER A 110 1.33 -24.82 -5.23
C SER A 110 0.03 -24.04 -5.45
N ALA A 111 -1.12 -24.72 -5.58
CA ALA A 111 -2.42 -24.05 -5.65
C ALA A 111 -2.92 -23.57 -4.26
N TYR A 112 -2.36 -24.11 -3.17
CA TYR A 112 -2.59 -23.71 -1.80
C TYR A 112 -1.36 -24.07 -0.97
N TYR A 113 -1.13 -23.42 0.14
CA TYR A 113 0.05 -23.64 0.97
C TYR A 113 0.23 -25.12 1.36
N GLY A 114 1.41 -25.65 1.09
CA GLY A 114 1.77 -27.03 1.45
C GLY A 114 1.24 -28.12 0.52
N GLN A 115 0.63 -27.78 -0.63
CA GLN A 115 0.13 -28.77 -1.60
C GLN A 115 1.27 -29.62 -2.18
N GLU A 116 2.28 -28.97 -2.66
CA GLU A 116 3.45 -29.61 -3.27
C GLU A 116 4.72 -29.29 -2.47
N THR A 117 5.57 -30.29 -2.29
CA THR A 117 6.81 -30.17 -1.51
C THR A 117 7.99 -30.42 -2.41
N ASP A 118 9.02 -29.61 -2.31
CA ASP A 118 10.28 -29.87 -3.02
C ASP A 118 10.99 -31.10 -2.45
N THR A 119 11.27 -32.04 -3.35
CA THR A 119 12.00 -33.27 -3.04
C THR A 119 13.32 -33.39 -3.80
N SER A 120 13.61 -32.43 -4.68
CA SER A 120 14.78 -32.44 -5.56
C SER A 120 16.00 -31.77 -4.94
N ASP A 121 15.78 -30.70 -4.20
CA ASP A 121 16.85 -29.91 -3.59
C ASP A 121 17.20 -30.38 -2.17
N PRO A 122 18.34 -29.99 -1.61
CA PRO A 122 18.67 -30.28 -0.21
C PRO A 122 17.62 -29.71 0.77
N ALA A 123 17.42 -30.40 1.88
CA ALA A 123 16.57 -29.89 2.95
C ALA A 123 17.07 -28.52 3.44
N PHE A 124 16.15 -27.58 3.64
CA PHE A 124 16.42 -26.29 4.26
C PHE A 124 16.23 -26.43 5.78
N GLU A 125 17.25 -26.10 6.56
CA GLU A 125 17.26 -26.27 8.03
C GLU A 125 16.78 -27.65 8.54
N GLY A 126 16.94 -28.68 7.71
CA GLY A 126 16.57 -30.05 8.04
C GLY A 126 15.14 -30.44 7.65
N ALA A 127 14.36 -29.55 7.09
CA ALA A 127 13.01 -29.77 6.59
C ALA A 127 12.94 -29.75 5.05
N ARG A 128 11.88 -30.32 4.51
CA ARG A 128 11.48 -30.22 3.10
C ARG A 128 10.38 -29.18 2.99
N GLU A 129 10.67 -28.10 2.29
CA GLU A 129 9.77 -26.97 2.21
C GLU A 129 8.77 -27.14 1.08
N PRO A 130 7.54 -26.59 1.22
CA PRO A 130 6.58 -26.54 0.14
C PRO A 130 7.06 -25.57 -0.95
N TYR A 131 6.59 -25.79 -2.18
CA TYR A 131 6.68 -24.76 -3.20
C TYR A 131 5.75 -23.59 -2.88
N ALA A 132 6.23 -22.38 -3.14
CA ALA A 132 5.44 -21.15 -3.05
C ALA A 132 4.12 -21.28 -3.83
N VAL A 133 3.11 -20.55 -3.43
CA VAL A 133 1.83 -20.59 -4.14
C VAL A 133 1.93 -19.92 -5.51
N CYS A 134 1.09 -20.39 -6.44
CA CYS A 134 1.00 -19.79 -7.79
C CYS A 134 0.32 -18.41 -7.77
N GLY A 135 -0.10 -17.95 -6.61
CA GLY A 135 -1.01 -16.87 -6.32
C GLY A 135 -2.37 -17.42 -5.86
N TYR A 136 -2.93 -16.84 -4.81
CA TYR A 136 -4.26 -17.19 -4.33
C TYR A 136 -5.35 -16.64 -5.24
N SER A 137 -6.43 -17.40 -5.37
CA SER A 137 -7.65 -16.96 -6.04
C SER A 137 -8.53 -16.10 -5.12
N ALA A 138 -9.43 -15.31 -5.70
CA ALA A 138 -10.47 -14.59 -4.95
C ALA A 138 -11.25 -15.49 -3.98
N ALA A 139 -11.60 -16.70 -4.38
CA ALA A 139 -12.37 -17.64 -3.55
C ALA A 139 -11.60 -18.08 -2.29
N GLN A 140 -10.27 -18.25 -2.39
CA GLN A 140 -9.42 -18.57 -1.25
C GLN A 140 -9.33 -17.40 -0.27
N LEU A 141 -9.05 -16.18 -0.74
CA LEU A 141 -8.97 -14.99 0.11
C LEU A 141 -10.33 -14.68 0.77
N ARG A 142 -11.44 -14.75 0.04
CA ARG A 142 -12.79 -14.60 0.61
C ARG A 142 -13.08 -15.60 1.73
N THR A 143 -12.64 -16.84 1.57
CA THR A 143 -12.82 -17.86 2.61
C THR A 143 -11.91 -17.62 3.81
N ALA A 144 -10.68 -17.23 3.56
CA ALA A 144 -9.68 -16.97 4.60
C ALA A 144 -10.09 -15.82 5.53
N TYR A 145 -10.69 -14.77 4.97
CA TYR A 145 -11.09 -13.54 5.68
C TYR A 145 -12.60 -13.42 5.95
N GLY A 146 -13.37 -14.49 5.78
CA GLY A 146 -14.78 -14.52 6.17
C GLY A 146 -15.74 -13.77 5.24
N ALA A 147 -15.32 -13.36 4.04
CA ALA A 147 -16.14 -12.61 3.08
C ALA A 147 -17.17 -13.47 2.30
N VAL A 148 -17.18 -14.78 2.53
CA VAL A 148 -18.14 -15.68 1.83
C VAL A 148 -19.56 -15.38 2.26
N GLY A 149 -20.40 -15.01 1.30
CA GLY A 149 -21.81 -14.64 1.55
C GLY A 149 -22.06 -13.13 1.59
N HIS A 150 -21.01 -12.32 1.63
CA HIS A 150 -21.06 -10.86 1.50
C HIS A 150 -20.76 -10.44 0.05
N SER A 151 -21.00 -9.21 -0.35
CA SER A 151 -20.75 -8.77 -1.73
C SER A 151 -20.47 -7.27 -1.89
N GLY A 152 -20.46 -6.48 -0.82
CA GLY A 152 -20.23 -5.04 -0.86
C GLY A 152 -21.35 -4.21 -1.50
N ARG A 153 -22.50 -4.83 -1.78
CA ARG A 153 -23.61 -4.15 -2.48
C ARG A 153 -24.06 -2.89 -1.77
N GLY A 154 -24.04 -1.74 -2.50
CA GLY A 154 -24.44 -0.43 -1.98
C GLY A 154 -23.32 0.32 -1.28
N ALA A 155 -22.12 -0.22 -1.26
CA ALA A 155 -20.90 0.51 -0.93
C ALA A 155 -20.28 1.10 -2.20
N THR A 156 -19.66 2.27 -2.07
CA THR A 156 -18.80 2.89 -3.10
C THR A 156 -17.40 3.01 -2.54
N VAL A 157 -16.45 2.42 -3.24
CA VAL A 157 -15.02 2.47 -2.94
C VAL A 157 -14.33 3.36 -3.96
N ALA A 158 -13.51 4.32 -3.53
CA ALA A 158 -12.55 4.99 -4.39
C ALA A 158 -11.19 4.32 -4.25
N ILE A 159 -10.53 4.07 -5.36
CA ILE A 159 -9.10 3.71 -5.44
C ILE A 159 -8.40 4.95 -5.98
N LEU A 160 -7.44 5.49 -5.23
CA LEU A 160 -6.66 6.64 -5.65
C LEU A 160 -5.22 6.24 -5.92
N ASP A 161 -4.84 6.32 -7.19
CA ASP A 161 -3.49 6.11 -7.69
C ASP A 161 -3.06 7.26 -8.59
N ALA A 162 -1.96 7.09 -9.31
CA ALA A 162 -1.55 8.00 -10.37
C ALA A 162 -1.78 7.39 -11.76
N TYR A 163 -2.20 8.22 -12.71
CA TYR A 163 -2.46 7.85 -14.10
C TYR A 163 -3.62 6.85 -14.28
N ASP A 164 -3.61 6.05 -15.36
CA ASP A 164 -4.64 5.05 -15.67
C ASP A 164 -4.13 4.06 -16.71
N SER A 165 -4.49 2.78 -16.56
CA SER A 165 -4.28 1.75 -17.55
C SER A 165 -5.46 1.72 -18.54
N PRO A 166 -5.22 1.83 -19.84
CA PRO A 166 -6.30 1.80 -20.83
C PRO A 166 -6.97 0.42 -20.96
N THR A 167 -6.43 -0.62 -20.33
CA THR A 167 -6.93 -1.99 -20.42
C THR A 167 -7.61 -2.47 -19.14
N ILE A 168 -7.54 -1.70 -18.05
CA ILE A 168 -7.97 -2.12 -16.70
C ILE A 168 -9.33 -2.82 -16.65
N LEU A 169 -10.37 -2.23 -17.22
CA LEU A 169 -11.71 -2.84 -17.14
C LEU A 169 -11.82 -4.14 -17.96
N ALA A 170 -11.07 -4.26 -19.05
CA ALA A 170 -11.04 -5.49 -19.85
C ALA A 170 -10.27 -6.59 -19.08
N ASP A 171 -9.14 -6.24 -18.51
CA ASP A 171 -8.28 -7.14 -17.74
C ASP A 171 -8.99 -7.63 -16.47
N ALA A 172 -9.57 -6.72 -15.68
CA ALA A 172 -10.34 -7.07 -14.49
C ALA A 172 -11.58 -7.94 -14.78
N ASN A 173 -12.23 -7.78 -15.93
CA ASN A 173 -13.32 -8.65 -16.35
C ASN A 173 -12.82 -10.06 -16.80
N GLU A 174 -11.68 -10.14 -17.46
CA GLU A 174 -11.04 -11.42 -17.82
C GLU A 174 -10.61 -12.16 -16.54
N TRP A 175 -9.97 -11.46 -15.62
CA TRP A 175 -9.60 -11.97 -14.30
C TRP A 175 -10.83 -12.42 -13.48
N SER A 176 -11.90 -11.63 -13.45
CA SER A 176 -13.16 -12.00 -12.75
C SER A 176 -13.72 -13.30 -13.29
N ALA A 177 -13.72 -13.48 -14.61
CA ALA A 177 -14.22 -14.72 -15.25
C ALA A 177 -13.35 -15.92 -14.85
N ALA A 178 -12.02 -15.77 -14.80
CA ALA A 178 -11.09 -16.81 -14.35
C ALA A 178 -11.30 -17.19 -12.88
N ASN A 179 -11.67 -16.22 -12.03
CA ASN A 179 -11.95 -16.41 -10.60
C ASN A 179 -13.40 -16.80 -10.30
N GLY A 180 -14.27 -16.96 -11.31
CA GLY A 180 -15.68 -17.32 -11.12
C GLY A 180 -16.51 -16.21 -10.48
N LEU A 181 -16.06 -14.97 -10.56
CA LEU A 181 -16.75 -13.76 -10.12
C LEU A 181 -17.58 -13.16 -11.27
N PRO A 182 -18.62 -12.36 -10.95
CA PRO A 182 -19.31 -11.60 -11.98
C PRO A 182 -18.37 -10.55 -12.58
N ALA A 183 -18.48 -10.30 -13.88
CA ALA A 183 -17.87 -9.13 -14.49
C ALA A 183 -18.50 -7.85 -13.92
N PHE A 184 -17.77 -6.74 -13.95
CA PHE A 184 -18.31 -5.44 -13.56
C PHE A 184 -19.58 -5.12 -14.37
N ALA A 185 -20.66 -4.80 -13.68
CA ALA A 185 -21.89 -4.36 -14.29
C ALA A 185 -21.72 -2.95 -14.90
N ALA A 186 -22.60 -2.58 -15.83
CA ALA A 186 -22.53 -1.26 -16.44
C ALA A 186 -22.66 -0.14 -15.39
N GLY A 187 -21.61 0.70 -15.25
CA GLY A 187 -21.53 1.78 -14.29
C GLY A 187 -21.05 1.39 -12.90
N GLN A 188 -20.77 0.11 -12.65
CA GLN A 188 -20.21 -0.36 -11.39
C GLN A 188 -18.71 0.02 -11.24
N TYR A 189 -17.96 -0.04 -12.33
CA TYR A 189 -16.62 0.53 -12.43
C TYR A 189 -16.70 1.86 -13.19
N THR A 190 -16.12 2.91 -12.62
CA THR A 190 -15.96 4.22 -13.24
C THR A 190 -14.54 4.71 -13.02
N SER A 191 -13.98 5.48 -13.96
CA SER A 191 -12.68 6.12 -13.77
C SER A 191 -12.81 7.63 -13.95
N ASP A 192 -12.14 8.38 -13.08
CA ASP A 192 -11.97 9.83 -13.18
C ASP A 192 -10.49 10.12 -13.45
N VAL A 193 -10.18 10.35 -14.71
CA VAL A 193 -8.81 10.52 -15.20
C VAL A 193 -8.78 11.57 -16.31
N THR A 194 -7.71 12.33 -16.36
CA THR A 194 -7.50 13.36 -17.38
C THR A 194 -6.16 13.16 -18.10
N PRO A 195 -6.04 12.18 -19.04
CA PRO A 195 -4.77 11.87 -19.69
C PRO A 195 -4.04 13.05 -20.35
N SER A 196 -4.77 14.10 -20.72
CA SER A 196 -4.17 15.33 -21.29
C SER A 196 -3.53 16.25 -20.23
N ALA A 197 -3.76 16.00 -18.95
CA ALA A 197 -3.18 16.72 -17.82
C ALA A 197 -1.97 15.97 -17.21
N TRP A 198 -1.77 14.71 -17.56
CA TRP A 198 -0.67 13.90 -17.04
C TRP A 198 0.67 14.60 -17.17
N ASN A 199 1.43 14.54 -16.11
CA ASN A 199 2.73 15.19 -16.00
C ASN A 199 3.69 14.32 -15.18
N ASN A 200 4.96 14.72 -15.07
CA ASN A 200 6.00 14.01 -14.32
C ASN A 200 6.17 12.51 -14.64
N GLU A 201 5.67 12.02 -15.76
CA GLU A 201 5.68 10.60 -16.14
C GLU A 201 7.07 9.96 -16.02
N ALA A 202 8.14 10.70 -16.37
CA ALA A 202 9.51 10.18 -16.29
C ALA A 202 10.00 9.97 -14.83
N ALA A 203 9.51 10.75 -13.89
CA ALA A 203 9.85 10.61 -12.47
C ALA A 203 8.94 9.61 -11.75
N CYS A 204 7.68 9.53 -12.16
CA CYS A 204 6.64 8.71 -11.54
C CYS A 204 6.46 7.33 -12.19
N GLY A 205 7.19 7.01 -13.28
CA GLY A 205 6.98 5.76 -14.04
C GLY A 205 5.85 5.82 -15.07
N GLY A 206 5.01 6.87 -15.05
CA GLY A 206 3.86 7.05 -15.95
C GLY A 206 2.81 5.94 -15.82
N ALA A 207 1.82 5.92 -16.71
CA ALA A 207 0.73 4.95 -16.69
C ALA A 207 1.21 3.48 -16.68
N SER A 208 2.31 3.17 -17.39
CA SER A 208 2.84 1.81 -17.41
C SER A 208 3.51 1.38 -16.09
N GLY A 209 3.99 2.33 -15.29
CA GLY A 209 4.58 2.06 -13.98
C GLY A 209 3.52 1.85 -12.89
N TRP A 210 2.29 2.33 -13.12
CA TRP A 210 1.17 2.23 -12.18
C TRP A 210 0.11 1.20 -12.59
N ALA A 211 0.22 0.62 -13.79
CA ALA A 211 -0.77 -0.32 -14.31
C ALA A 211 -0.94 -1.57 -13.42
N SER A 212 0.17 -2.12 -12.90
CA SER A 212 0.11 -3.29 -12.00
C SER A 212 -0.52 -2.93 -10.66
N GLU A 213 -0.26 -1.72 -10.12
CA GLU A 213 -0.91 -1.23 -8.90
C GLU A 213 -2.41 -1.13 -9.10
N GLN A 214 -2.85 -0.42 -10.14
CA GLN A 214 -4.26 -0.28 -10.47
C GLN A 214 -4.97 -1.63 -10.65
N SER A 215 -4.32 -2.60 -11.32
CA SER A 215 -4.90 -3.93 -11.52
C SER A 215 -5.03 -4.68 -10.19
N LEU A 216 -3.99 -4.63 -9.35
CA LEU A 216 -3.99 -5.23 -8.03
C LEU A 216 -5.12 -4.68 -7.16
N ASP A 217 -5.23 -3.36 -7.06
CA ASP A 217 -6.22 -2.69 -6.21
C ASP A 217 -7.66 -2.97 -6.65
N VAL A 218 -7.93 -2.82 -7.95
CA VAL A 218 -9.26 -3.07 -8.52
C VAL A 218 -9.68 -4.53 -8.33
N GLU A 219 -8.77 -5.46 -8.61
CA GLU A 219 -9.05 -6.90 -8.50
C GLU A 219 -9.16 -7.36 -7.05
N ALA A 220 -8.36 -6.82 -6.13
CA ALA A 220 -8.44 -7.13 -4.70
C ALA A 220 -9.75 -6.63 -4.06
N VAL A 221 -10.18 -5.39 -4.36
CA VAL A 221 -11.50 -4.88 -3.93
C VAL A 221 -12.62 -5.75 -4.51
N HIS A 222 -12.57 -6.04 -5.82
CA HIS A 222 -13.59 -6.86 -6.48
C HIS A 222 -13.56 -8.33 -6.01
N ALA A 223 -12.39 -8.84 -5.64
CA ALA A 223 -12.27 -10.16 -5.01
C ALA A 223 -13.11 -10.25 -3.74
N MET A 224 -12.99 -9.26 -2.86
CA MET A 224 -13.68 -9.28 -1.57
C MET A 224 -15.13 -8.83 -1.69
N ALA A 225 -15.43 -7.77 -2.41
CA ALA A 225 -16.71 -7.10 -2.51
C ALA A 225 -17.22 -6.99 -3.97
N PRO A 226 -17.62 -8.09 -4.63
CA PRO A 226 -17.88 -8.13 -6.08
C PRO A 226 -19.09 -7.31 -6.54
N ASP A 227 -19.96 -6.84 -5.66
CA ASP A 227 -21.11 -5.97 -5.97
C ASP A 227 -20.88 -4.51 -5.49
N ALA A 228 -19.71 -4.15 -4.94
CA ALA A 228 -19.39 -2.77 -4.61
C ALA A 228 -19.18 -1.95 -5.88
N ASP A 229 -19.58 -0.68 -5.85
CA ASP A 229 -19.23 0.27 -6.90
C ASP A 229 -17.77 0.73 -6.69
N VAL A 230 -16.98 0.73 -7.77
CA VAL A 230 -15.56 1.13 -7.75
C VAL A 230 -15.39 2.40 -8.58
N LEU A 231 -14.90 3.45 -7.95
CA LEU A 231 -14.42 4.67 -8.60
C LEU A 231 -12.89 4.65 -8.59
N TYR A 232 -12.26 4.43 -9.72
CA TYR A 232 -10.83 4.68 -9.87
C TYR A 232 -10.59 6.18 -10.09
N TYR A 233 -9.74 6.78 -9.28
CA TYR A 233 -9.31 8.17 -9.44
C TYR A 233 -7.80 8.17 -9.77
N GLY A 234 -7.46 8.50 -11.01
CA GLY A 234 -6.08 8.60 -11.45
C GLY A 234 -5.59 10.03 -11.33
N ALA A 235 -4.78 10.34 -10.32
CA ALA A 235 -4.12 11.64 -10.20
C ALA A 235 -3.24 11.93 -11.42
N ASP A 236 -3.01 13.19 -11.72
CA ASP A 236 -2.25 13.62 -12.91
C ASP A 236 -0.76 13.27 -12.83
N SER A 237 -0.26 12.99 -11.61
CA SER A 237 1.07 12.41 -11.34
C SER A 237 1.15 11.84 -9.91
N CYS A 238 2.29 11.23 -9.57
CA CYS A 238 2.61 10.75 -8.23
C CYS A 238 3.13 11.85 -7.28
N GLN A 239 3.05 13.11 -7.66
CA GLN A 239 3.48 14.22 -6.81
C GLN A 239 2.39 14.61 -5.82
N ASP A 240 2.78 15.02 -4.61
CA ASP A 240 1.84 15.44 -3.56
C ASP A 240 0.79 16.44 -4.02
N SER A 241 1.16 17.40 -4.87
CA SER A 241 0.20 18.39 -5.37
C SER A 241 -0.98 17.77 -6.11
N ASP A 242 -0.73 16.72 -6.90
CA ASP A 242 -1.74 16.07 -7.71
C ASP A 242 -2.54 15.06 -6.88
N LEU A 243 -1.86 14.33 -5.98
CA LEU A 243 -2.51 13.41 -5.04
C LEU A 243 -3.39 14.17 -4.02
N LEU A 244 -2.92 15.30 -3.47
CA LEU A 244 -3.71 16.16 -2.59
C LEU A 244 -4.94 16.76 -3.30
N ALA A 245 -4.80 17.14 -4.57
CA ALA A 245 -5.92 17.65 -5.37
C ALA A 245 -6.99 16.55 -5.55
N ALA A 246 -6.56 15.32 -5.85
CA ALA A 246 -7.44 14.16 -5.98
C ALA A 246 -8.13 13.80 -4.65
N LEU A 247 -7.38 13.71 -3.54
CA LEU A 247 -7.93 13.50 -2.19
C LEU A 247 -8.94 14.58 -1.83
N SER A 248 -8.61 15.84 -2.09
CA SER A 248 -9.53 16.96 -1.83
C SER A 248 -10.84 16.82 -2.60
N ASP A 249 -10.81 16.41 -3.86
CA ASP A 249 -12.02 16.19 -4.67
C ASP A 249 -12.84 15.02 -4.13
N LEU A 250 -12.20 13.88 -3.86
CA LEU A 250 -12.85 12.69 -3.32
C LEU A 250 -13.57 12.97 -2.01
N ILE A 251 -12.92 13.69 -1.09
CA ILE A 251 -13.43 13.96 0.25
C ILE A 251 -14.51 15.05 0.21
N THR A 252 -14.22 16.21 -0.38
CA THR A 252 -15.16 17.37 -0.33
C THR A 252 -16.42 17.18 -1.15
N ASN A 253 -16.38 16.31 -2.15
CA ASN A 253 -17.53 15.97 -2.98
C ASN A 253 -18.19 14.63 -2.61
N HIS A 254 -17.75 14.00 -1.52
CA HIS A 254 -18.29 12.72 -1.04
C HIS A 254 -18.40 11.67 -2.17
N ARG A 255 -17.30 11.49 -2.93
CA ARG A 255 -17.28 10.64 -4.11
C ARG A 255 -17.36 9.15 -3.77
N ALA A 256 -16.93 8.76 -2.56
CA ALA A 256 -16.93 7.40 -2.06
C ALA A 256 -17.12 7.36 -0.54
N GLN A 257 -17.43 6.19 -0.01
CA GLN A 257 -17.53 5.92 1.44
C GLN A 257 -16.21 5.44 2.03
N ILE A 258 -15.36 4.83 1.19
CA ILE A 258 -14.03 4.35 1.53
C ILE A 258 -13.07 4.81 0.43
N ILE A 259 -11.87 5.25 0.81
CA ILE A 259 -10.76 5.55 -0.09
C ILE A 259 -9.65 4.55 0.24
N SER A 260 -9.15 3.84 -0.77
CA SER A 260 -8.00 2.95 -0.69
C SER A 260 -6.83 3.58 -1.41
N ASP A 261 -5.72 3.71 -0.71
CA ASP A 261 -4.50 4.34 -1.20
C ASP A 261 -3.34 3.34 -1.06
N SER A 262 -2.75 2.96 -2.19
CA SER A 262 -1.67 1.99 -2.26
C SER A 262 -0.34 2.63 -2.63
N TRP A 263 -0.03 3.77 -2.01
CA TRP A 263 1.18 4.53 -2.26
C TRP A 263 1.71 5.22 -1.01
N GLY A 264 2.99 5.55 -1.03
CA GLY A 264 3.64 6.25 0.08
C GLY A 264 5.13 6.43 -0.11
N GLY A 265 5.77 7.00 0.90
CA GLY A 265 7.20 7.21 0.93
C GLY A 265 7.72 7.62 2.30
N PRO A 266 9.05 7.77 2.45
CA PRO A 266 9.64 8.27 3.68
C PRO A 266 9.46 9.78 3.81
N LEU A 267 9.05 10.30 4.97
CA LEU A 267 9.02 11.75 5.24
C LEU A 267 10.41 12.39 5.21
N HIS A 268 11.43 11.63 5.61
CA HIS A 268 12.81 12.10 5.72
C HIS A 268 13.72 11.28 4.83
N SER A 269 14.04 11.80 3.66
CA SER A 269 14.94 11.14 2.73
C SER A 269 16.33 11.77 2.71
N THR A 270 17.26 11.12 2.01
CA THR A 270 18.61 11.63 1.77
C THR A 270 18.63 12.86 0.87
N SER A 271 17.57 13.08 0.07
CA SER A 271 17.42 14.25 -0.81
C SER A 271 16.73 15.44 -0.12
N GLY A 272 16.05 15.20 1.00
CA GLY A 272 15.34 16.23 1.77
C GLY A 272 14.20 15.62 2.58
N SER A 273 13.52 16.44 3.35
CA SER A 273 12.31 16.06 4.07
C SER A 273 11.10 16.66 3.38
N GLU A 274 9.97 15.97 3.49
CA GLU A 274 8.68 16.50 3.05
C GLU A 274 8.39 17.83 3.77
N PRO A 275 7.92 18.88 3.06
CA PRO A 275 7.59 20.13 3.70
C PRO A 275 6.51 19.95 4.77
N ALA A 276 6.71 20.55 5.95
CA ALA A 276 5.73 20.46 7.04
C ALA A 276 4.33 21.00 6.65
N SER A 277 4.26 21.90 5.66
CA SER A 277 2.99 22.39 5.10
C SER A 277 2.25 21.31 4.29
N THR A 278 2.98 20.50 3.53
CA THR A 278 2.42 19.36 2.76
C THR A 278 1.87 18.30 3.71
N VAL A 279 2.65 17.94 4.75
CA VAL A 279 2.21 17.00 5.79
C VAL A 279 0.94 17.52 6.50
N ALA A 280 0.91 18.81 6.84
CA ALA A 280 -0.25 19.42 7.48
C ALA A 280 -1.50 19.48 6.57
N GLU A 281 -1.33 19.54 5.24
CA GLU A 281 -2.44 19.49 4.30
C GLU A 281 -3.05 18.09 4.22
N TYR A 282 -2.22 17.05 4.17
CA TYR A 282 -2.69 15.67 4.28
C TYR A 282 -3.46 15.43 5.58
N ASP A 283 -2.86 15.78 6.73
CA ASP A 283 -3.52 15.65 8.04
C ASP A 283 -4.87 16.39 8.09
N HIS A 284 -4.95 17.60 7.50
CA HIS A 284 -6.21 18.34 7.42
C HIS A 284 -7.26 17.60 6.57
N LEU A 285 -6.89 17.07 5.39
CA LEU A 285 -7.82 16.34 4.53
C LEU A 285 -8.28 15.03 5.19
N PHE A 286 -7.41 14.31 5.88
CA PHE A 286 -7.78 13.09 6.60
C PHE A 286 -8.68 13.37 7.80
N GLN A 287 -8.44 14.46 8.54
CA GLN A 287 -9.37 14.94 9.56
C GLN A 287 -10.75 15.28 8.97
N LEU A 288 -10.76 15.93 7.79
CA LEU A 288 -12.01 16.24 7.10
C LEU A 288 -12.74 14.96 6.69
N ALA A 289 -12.03 13.97 6.12
CA ALA A 289 -12.60 12.66 5.76
C ALA A 289 -13.25 11.99 6.99
N ALA A 290 -12.55 12.00 8.14
CA ALA A 290 -13.08 11.46 9.39
C ALA A 290 -14.36 12.17 9.84
N VAL A 291 -14.43 13.51 9.75
CA VAL A 291 -15.62 14.30 10.09
C VAL A 291 -16.76 14.06 9.12
N GLU A 292 -16.46 13.88 7.83
CA GLU A 292 -17.43 13.63 6.76
C GLU A 292 -17.90 12.17 6.73
N GLY A 293 -17.33 11.31 7.57
CA GLY A 293 -17.72 9.90 7.66
C GLY A 293 -17.17 9.03 6.54
N ILE A 294 -16.02 9.38 6.00
CA ILE A 294 -15.29 8.64 4.97
C ILE A 294 -14.14 7.87 5.64
N THR A 295 -14.01 6.59 5.33
CA THR A 295 -12.87 5.76 5.72
C THR A 295 -11.71 5.99 4.74
N VAL A 296 -10.47 6.10 5.25
CA VAL A 296 -9.27 6.21 4.41
C VAL A 296 -8.26 5.17 4.86
N ASN A 297 -7.89 4.26 3.96
CA ASN A 297 -6.93 3.20 4.17
C ASN A 297 -5.65 3.47 3.38
N PHE A 298 -4.50 3.29 4.02
CA PHE A 298 -3.19 3.39 3.37
C PHE A 298 -2.38 2.12 3.56
N SER A 299 -1.72 1.67 2.51
CA SER A 299 -0.66 0.67 2.58
C SER A 299 0.49 1.17 3.47
N ALA A 300 0.92 0.34 4.44
CA ALA A 300 1.91 0.77 5.44
C ALA A 300 3.35 0.77 4.91
N GLY A 301 3.58 0.29 3.69
CA GLY A 301 4.89 0.23 3.05
C GLY A 301 5.43 -1.19 2.92
N ASP A 302 6.41 -1.37 2.02
CA ASP A 302 6.95 -2.67 1.62
C ASP A 302 8.43 -2.83 1.99
N CYS A 303 8.95 -1.91 2.79
CA CYS A 303 10.37 -1.81 3.11
C CYS A 303 10.69 -1.90 4.61
N GLY A 304 9.85 -2.60 5.37
CA GLY A 304 10.02 -2.77 6.82
C GLY A 304 10.13 -1.41 7.52
N ASP A 305 11.19 -1.19 8.27
CA ASP A 305 11.47 0.06 8.99
C ASP A 305 11.99 1.21 8.11
N ASN A 306 11.97 1.07 6.79
CA ASN A 306 12.53 2.03 5.83
C ASN A 306 13.98 2.47 6.13
N SER A 307 14.74 1.71 6.90
CA SER A 307 16.13 2.07 7.20
C SER A 307 17.01 1.98 5.94
N PRO A 308 18.09 2.75 5.86
CA PRO A 308 19.04 2.61 4.75
C PRO A 308 19.65 1.21 4.61
N ALA A 309 19.56 0.38 5.66
CA ALA A 309 19.99 -1.01 5.66
C ALA A 309 18.94 -1.96 5.07
N SER A 310 17.67 -1.58 5.10
CA SER A 310 16.53 -2.33 4.56
C SER A 310 16.38 -2.14 3.05
N SER A 311 17.46 -1.89 2.29
CA SER A 311 17.41 -1.57 0.86
C SER A 311 16.57 -2.57 0.07
N CYS A 312 15.29 -2.31 -0.05
CA CYS A 312 14.30 -3.10 -0.78
C CYS A 312 14.37 -2.77 -2.27
N GLY A 313 15.40 -3.18 -2.94
CA GLY A 313 15.68 -2.88 -4.34
C GLY A 313 14.49 -2.76 -5.28
N GLY A 314 13.82 -1.61 -5.29
CA GLY A 314 12.72 -1.28 -6.17
C GLY A 314 11.31 -1.35 -5.56
N ALA A 315 11.17 -1.65 -4.28
CA ALA A 315 9.87 -1.66 -3.59
C ALA A 315 9.56 -0.32 -2.88
N GLY A 316 9.86 0.82 -3.49
CA GLY A 316 9.39 2.14 -3.05
C GLY A 316 10.10 2.79 -1.84
N GLY A 317 11.12 2.15 -1.27
CA GLY A 317 11.82 2.66 -0.09
C GLY A 317 13.14 3.39 -0.38
N GLU A 318 13.34 3.88 -1.60
CA GLU A 318 14.61 4.49 -1.98
C GLU A 318 14.84 5.82 -1.26
N GLY A 319 16.01 5.93 -0.65
CA GLY A 319 16.54 7.19 -0.18
C GLY A 319 16.17 7.61 1.23
N SER A 320 15.61 6.75 2.07
CA SER A 320 15.39 7.08 3.47
C SER A 320 16.70 7.46 4.18
N SER A 321 16.67 8.50 5.00
CA SER A 321 17.82 8.98 5.75
C SER A 321 18.05 8.20 7.07
N SER A 322 17.02 7.55 7.59
CA SER A 322 17.01 6.79 8.85
C SER A 322 15.83 5.85 8.90
N ALA A 323 15.82 4.93 9.87
CA ALA A 323 14.63 4.14 10.16
C ALA A 323 13.44 5.05 10.48
N GLN A 324 12.30 4.84 9.81
CA GLN A 324 11.09 5.63 9.91
C GLN A 324 9.88 4.89 9.33
N THR A 325 8.70 5.30 9.73
CA THR A 325 7.43 4.80 9.18
C THR A 325 7.16 5.39 7.80
N THR A 326 6.36 4.70 7.00
CA THR A 326 5.88 5.22 5.70
C THR A 326 4.80 6.29 5.92
N PHE A 327 4.83 7.33 5.10
CA PHE A 327 3.81 8.38 5.03
C PHE A 327 3.09 8.27 3.67
N PRO A 328 1.76 8.50 3.58
CA PRO A 328 0.81 8.98 4.60
C PRO A 328 0.30 7.96 5.62
N ALA A 329 0.62 6.67 5.51
CA ALA A 329 0.11 5.62 6.41
C ALA A 329 0.33 5.93 7.91
N SER A 330 1.40 6.66 8.25
CA SER A 330 1.70 7.06 9.64
C SER A 330 0.85 8.21 10.18
N ASP A 331 0.00 8.83 9.36
CA ASP A 331 -0.94 9.84 9.84
C ASP A 331 -1.96 9.21 10.82
N PRO A 332 -2.32 9.88 11.93
CA PRO A 332 -3.25 9.33 12.92
C PRO A 332 -4.72 9.27 12.48
N TRP A 333 -5.10 9.86 11.35
CA TRP A 333 -6.46 9.92 10.83
C TRP A 333 -6.74 8.97 9.68
N VAL A 334 -5.77 8.11 9.33
CA VAL A 334 -5.95 7.03 8.36
C VAL A 334 -5.78 5.67 9.04
N THR A 335 -6.26 4.61 8.39
CA THR A 335 -5.97 3.24 8.79
C THR A 335 -4.72 2.77 8.05
N ALA A 336 -3.64 2.52 8.78
CA ALA A 336 -2.42 1.95 8.25
C ALA A 336 -2.55 0.44 8.12
N VAL A 337 -2.49 -0.09 6.90
CA VAL A 337 -2.68 -1.52 6.63
C VAL A 337 -1.33 -2.17 6.36
N GLY A 338 -0.91 -3.00 7.30
CA GLY A 338 0.34 -3.76 7.25
C GLY A 338 0.22 -5.10 6.53
N GLY A 339 1.33 -5.83 6.47
CA GLY A 339 1.44 -7.06 5.71
C GLY A 339 1.63 -8.32 6.56
N THR A 340 1.01 -9.41 6.11
CA THR A 340 1.29 -10.77 6.59
C THR A 340 1.69 -11.69 5.43
N SER A 341 2.40 -12.79 5.75
CA SER A 341 2.48 -13.97 4.90
C SER A 341 1.39 -14.94 5.34
N ALA A 342 0.51 -15.35 4.43
CA ALA A 342 -0.71 -16.08 4.75
C ALA A 342 -0.68 -17.52 4.21
N ALA A 343 -0.80 -18.51 5.08
CA ALA A 343 -0.95 -19.91 4.66
C ALA A 343 -2.42 -20.29 4.56
N ILE A 344 -2.95 -20.36 3.35
CA ILE A 344 -4.32 -20.79 3.07
C ILE A 344 -4.33 -22.28 2.71
N ASP A 345 -5.15 -23.07 3.40
CA ASP A 345 -5.27 -24.52 3.23
C ASP A 345 -6.11 -24.91 1.99
N ALA A 346 -6.18 -26.21 1.71
CA ALA A 346 -6.99 -26.77 0.62
C ALA A 346 -8.49 -26.45 0.72
N GLY A 347 -8.98 -26.07 1.90
CA GLY A 347 -10.36 -25.64 2.13
C GLY A 347 -10.56 -24.13 2.03
N GLY A 348 -9.51 -23.38 1.68
CA GLY A 348 -9.52 -21.92 1.61
C GLY A 348 -9.42 -21.23 2.98
N ARG A 349 -9.17 -21.96 4.08
CA ARG A 349 -9.10 -21.36 5.41
C ARG A 349 -7.69 -20.90 5.71
N LEU A 350 -7.57 -19.75 6.38
CA LEU A 350 -6.31 -19.28 6.93
C LEU A 350 -5.84 -20.23 8.02
N ALA A 351 -4.88 -21.11 7.69
CA ALA A 351 -4.31 -22.08 8.60
C ALA A 351 -3.40 -21.41 9.63
N TRP A 352 -2.58 -20.48 9.19
CA TRP A 352 -1.75 -19.60 10.02
C TRP A 352 -1.33 -18.38 9.20
N SER A 353 -0.89 -17.34 9.89
CA SER A 353 -0.22 -16.17 9.32
C SER A 353 0.97 -15.78 10.19
N THR A 354 1.93 -15.12 9.58
CA THR A 354 3.07 -14.49 10.26
C THR A 354 3.26 -13.09 9.68
N SER A 355 4.05 -12.23 10.32
CA SER A 355 4.40 -10.94 9.74
C SER A 355 5.01 -11.12 8.35
N TRP A 356 4.74 -10.18 7.44
CA TRP A 356 5.41 -10.19 6.16
C TRP A 356 6.81 -9.63 6.30
N GLY A 357 7.78 -10.49 6.05
CA GLY A 357 9.17 -10.16 5.91
C GLY A 357 9.87 -11.35 5.28
N THR A 358 10.54 -11.15 4.15
CA THR A 358 11.07 -12.22 3.31
C THR A 358 12.58 -12.16 3.22
N GLN A 359 13.22 -13.20 3.73
CA GLN A 359 14.64 -13.46 3.60
C GLN A 359 14.88 -14.50 2.49
N ALA A 360 15.71 -14.18 1.52
CA ALA A 360 16.09 -15.14 0.50
C ALA A 360 17.26 -16.02 0.93
N TRP A 361 17.22 -17.28 0.46
CA TRP A 361 18.30 -18.23 0.55
C TRP A 361 18.55 -18.87 -0.81
N LEU A 362 19.80 -18.92 -1.24
CA LEU A 362 20.20 -19.41 -2.55
C LEU A 362 20.95 -20.74 -2.43
N LEU A 363 20.64 -21.68 -3.30
CA LEU A 363 21.34 -22.96 -3.33
C LEU A 363 22.71 -22.81 -4.01
N SER A 364 23.78 -23.00 -3.24
CA SER A 364 25.17 -23.01 -3.69
C SER A 364 25.74 -24.41 -3.51
N GLY A 365 25.86 -25.16 -4.61
CA GLY A 365 26.23 -26.56 -4.56
C GLY A 365 25.17 -27.42 -3.87
N SER A 366 25.40 -27.78 -2.59
CA SER A 366 24.46 -28.55 -1.77
C SER A 366 24.09 -27.83 -0.46
N GLN A 367 24.39 -26.55 -0.36
CA GLN A 367 24.15 -25.74 0.84
C GLN A 367 23.34 -24.51 0.49
N TRP A 368 22.48 -24.09 1.45
CA TRP A 368 21.72 -22.86 1.35
C TRP A 368 22.56 -21.73 1.94
N GLU A 369 22.78 -20.69 1.15
CA GLU A 369 23.52 -19.48 1.53
C GLU A 369 22.55 -18.29 1.55
N SER A 370 22.71 -17.38 2.52
CA SER A 370 21.85 -16.20 2.62
C SER A 370 21.97 -15.32 1.37
N GLY A 371 20.85 -15.07 0.71
CA GLY A 371 20.69 -14.11 -0.39
C GLY A 371 20.39 -12.69 0.11
N GLY A 372 20.12 -12.53 1.40
CA GLY A 372 19.75 -11.26 2.03
C GLY A 372 18.24 -11.08 2.16
N TRP A 373 17.87 -10.09 2.94
CA TRP A 373 16.48 -9.64 3.08
C TRP A 373 16.01 -8.98 1.78
N LEU A 374 14.77 -9.23 1.37
CA LEU A 374 14.21 -8.76 0.11
C LEU A 374 13.26 -7.58 0.32
N PHE A 375 12.20 -7.78 1.09
CA PHE A 375 11.11 -6.85 1.34
C PHE A 375 10.29 -7.31 2.56
N GLY A 376 9.40 -6.46 3.03
CA GLY A 376 8.50 -6.78 4.15
C GLY A 376 7.61 -5.61 4.52
N GLY A 377 6.52 -5.90 5.23
CA GLY A 377 5.53 -4.91 5.66
C GLY A 377 6.14 -3.76 6.43
N GLY A 378 5.70 -2.55 6.10
CA GLY A 378 6.08 -1.33 6.81
C GLY A 378 5.45 -1.27 8.19
N GLY A 379 6.18 -0.68 9.14
CA GLY A 379 5.70 -0.58 10.52
C GLY A 379 6.58 0.30 11.40
N GLY A 380 6.32 0.23 12.71
CA GLY A 380 7.13 0.91 13.71
C GLY A 380 6.51 2.17 14.32
N THR A 381 7.32 2.89 15.08
CA THR A 381 6.91 4.10 15.81
C THR A 381 7.31 5.36 15.05
N SER A 382 6.32 6.18 14.70
CA SER A 382 6.53 7.45 13.99
C SER A 382 7.34 8.43 14.83
N ALA A 383 8.28 9.13 14.20
CA ALA A 383 8.97 10.26 14.81
C ALA A 383 8.15 11.56 14.74
N ASP A 384 7.17 11.64 13.82
CA ASP A 384 6.50 12.87 13.43
C ASP A 384 5.13 13.04 14.09
N PHE A 385 4.37 11.95 14.25
CA PHE A 385 3.01 12.00 14.76
C PHE A 385 2.90 11.57 16.22
N ALA A 386 2.06 12.28 16.98
CA ALA A 386 1.74 11.92 18.36
C ALA A 386 0.83 10.69 18.41
N GLN A 387 0.91 9.91 19.49
CA GLN A 387 0.01 8.79 19.72
C GLN A 387 -1.45 9.27 19.81
N PRO A 388 -2.35 8.78 18.95
CA PRO A 388 -3.77 9.12 19.03
C PRO A 388 -4.45 8.45 20.22
N SER A 389 -5.58 9.02 20.64
CA SER A 389 -6.31 8.55 21.83
C SER A 389 -6.82 7.11 21.70
N TYR A 390 -7.19 6.66 20.51
CA TYR A 390 -7.63 5.29 20.29
C TYR A 390 -6.49 4.28 20.52
N GLN A 391 -5.25 4.60 20.18
CA GLN A 391 -4.10 3.76 20.48
C GLN A 391 -3.75 3.77 21.96
N ALA A 392 -3.78 4.96 22.58
CA ALA A 392 -3.48 5.10 24.01
C ALA A 392 -4.46 4.34 24.91
N SER A 393 -5.73 4.19 24.47
CA SER A 393 -6.75 3.40 25.16
C SER A 393 -6.89 1.96 24.65
N GLY A 394 -6.43 1.69 23.44
CA GLY A 394 -6.62 0.43 22.71
C GLY A 394 -5.52 -0.62 22.88
N GLY A 395 -4.64 -0.46 23.89
CA GLY A 395 -3.70 -1.50 24.27
C GLY A 395 -2.35 -1.47 23.55
N VAL A 396 -2.03 -0.42 22.78
CA VAL A 396 -0.67 -0.25 22.24
C VAL A 396 0.35 -0.16 23.36
N PRO A 397 1.39 -1.02 23.40
CA PRO A 397 2.37 -1.00 24.48
C PRO A 397 3.13 0.31 24.56
N SER A 398 3.28 0.87 25.78
CA SER A 398 4.09 2.07 25.97
C SER A 398 5.57 1.87 25.58
N SER A 399 6.06 0.64 25.66
CA SER A 399 7.41 0.31 25.19
C SER A 399 7.61 0.58 23.68
N LEU A 400 6.56 0.45 22.88
CA LEU A 400 6.58 0.84 21.47
C LEU A 400 6.37 2.36 21.34
N ALA A 401 5.29 2.89 21.87
CA ALA A 401 4.94 4.31 21.71
C ALA A 401 6.00 5.29 22.27
N ASP A 402 6.79 4.87 23.25
CA ASP A 402 7.85 5.67 23.87
C ASP A 402 9.24 5.45 23.25
N THR A 403 9.37 4.58 22.21
CA THR A 403 10.66 4.25 21.59
C THR A 403 10.57 4.40 20.08
N LEU A 404 11.39 5.28 19.49
CA LEU A 404 11.47 5.46 18.04
C LEU A 404 12.18 4.27 17.37
N LEU A 405 11.95 4.04 16.08
CA LEU A 405 12.63 3.02 15.27
C LEU A 405 14.16 3.13 15.30
N THR A 406 14.71 4.31 15.54
CA THR A 406 16.15 4.52 15.77
C THR A 406 16.66 3.98 17.10
N GLY A 407 15.80 3.46 17.96
CA GLY A 407 16.09 3.05 19.33
C GLY A 407 16.16 4.22 20.34
N ALA A 408 15.93 5.45 19.91
CA ALA A 408 15.91 6.62 20.78
C ALA A 408 14.60 6.70 21.55
N ALA A 409 14.65 7.17 22.81
CA ALA A 409 13.43 7.46 23.56
C ALA A 409 12.67 8.64 22.92
N ALA A 410 11.37 8.47 22.72
CA ALA A 410 10.49 9.54 22.29
C ALA A 410 10.28 10.57 23.40
N SER A 411 10.09 11.83 23.05
CA SER A 411 9.83 12.91 24.01
C SER A 411 8.39 12.87 24.60
N SER A 412 7.50 12.17 23.92
CA SER A 412 6.11 11.88 24.30
C SER A 412 5.66 10.65 23.51
N PRO A 413 4.60 9.93 23.94
CA PRO A 413 4.09 8.79 23.20
C PRO A 413 3.77 9.14 21.75
N ARG A 414 4.14 8.25 20.83
CA ARG A 414 4.05 8.41 19.38
C ARG A 414 3.09 7.41 18.74
N ARG A 415 2.58 7.78 17.57
CA ARG A 415 1.80 6.91 16.70
C ARG A 415 2.63 5.67 16.36
N VAL A 416 2.04 4.49 16.52
CA VAL A 416 2.63 3.21 16.10
C VAL A 416 1.80 2.66 14.95
N VAL A 417 2.45 2.16 13.91
CA VAL A 417 1.83 1.53 12.74
C VAL A 417 2.40 0.13 12.56
N PRO A 418 1.65 -0.76 11.86
CA PRO A 418 0.32 -0.58 11.27
C PRO A 418 -0.81 -0.67 12.32
N ASP A 419 -2.07 -0.44 11.89
CA ASP A 419 -3.25 -0.66 12.73
C ASP A 419 -3.72 -2.10 12.66
N ILE A 420 -3.77 -2.66 11.44
CA ILE A 420 -4.25 -4.01 11.13
C ILE A 420 -3.46 -4.52 9.91
N SER A 421 -3.37 -5.84 9.70
CA SER A 421 -2.60 -6.43 8.60
C SER A 421 -3.34 -7.55 7.89
N LEU A 422 -3.15 -7.66 6.58
CA LEU A 422 -3.66 -8.74 5.75
C LEU A 422 -2.53 -9.32 4.88
N ASP A 423 -2.86 -10.29 4.04
CA ASP A 423 -1.87 -10.91 3.13
C ASP A 423 -1.21 -9.87 2.23
N ALA A 424 0.12 -9.89 2.20
CA ALA A 424 0.95 -8.95 1.46
C ALA A 424 2.20 -9.61 0.85
N ASP A 425 2.55 -10.82 1.27
CA ASP A 425 3.74 -11.48 0.75
C ASP A 425 3.50 -11.95 -0.68
N PRO A 426 4.29 -11.56 -1.69
CA PRO A 426 4.09 -12.01 -3.07
C PRO A 426 4.24 -13.52 -3.26
N PHE A 427 4.84 -14.23 -2.30
CA PHE A 427 4.91 -15.70 -2.32
C PHE A 427 3.63 -16.35 -1.80
N THR A 428 2.77 -15.60 -1.12
CA THR A 428 1.41 -15.98 -0.71
C THR A 428 0.33 -15.04 -1.28
N GLY A 429 0.68 -14.17 -2.22
CA GLY A 429 -0.16 -13.08 -2.70
C GLY A 429 -1.29 -13.48 -3.64
N LEU A 430 -2.04 -12.48 -4.10
CA LEU A 430 -3.14 -12.63 -5.07
C LEU A 430 -2.61 -12.93 -6.47
N LEU A 431 -3.27 -13.83 -7.19
CA LEU A 431 -3.06 -14.00 -8.62
C LEU A 431 -3.78 -12.88 -9.37
N VAL A 432 -3.02 -11.89 -9.84
CA VAL A 432 -3.51 -10.68 -10.52
C VAL A 432 -3.34 -10.81 -12.03
N GLY A 433 -4.31 -10.34 -12.80
CA GLY A 433 -4.32 -10.41 -14.24
C GLY A 433 -4.24 -9.04 -14.91
N GLU A 434 -3.26 -8.83 -15.76
CA GLU A 434 -3.08 -7.56 -16.46
C GLU A 434 -2.54 -7.73 -17.89
N THR A 435 -2.82 -6.76 -18.75
CA THR A 435 -2.19 -6.64 -20.06
C THR A 435 -0.78 -6.07 -19.90
N GLN A 436 0.23 -6.90 -20.11
CA GLN A 436 1.62 -6.59 -19.83
C GLN A 436 2.57 -7.09 -20.92
N PRO A 437 3.85 -6.65 -20.95
CA PRO A 437 4.86 -7.23 -21.83
C PRO A 437 5.11 -8.70 -21.48
N LEU A 438 4.98 -9.58 -22.48
CA LEU A 438 5.20 -11.01 -22.33
C LEU A 438 6.65 -11.41 -22.66
N PRO A 439 7.14 -12.58 -22.19
CA PRO A 439 8.50 -13.06 -22.49
C PRO A 439 8.80 -13.24 -23.99
N ASP A 440 7.78 -13.38 -24.84
CA ASP A 440 7.93 -13.47 -26.31
C ASP A 440 8.06 -12.09 -26.99
N GLY A 441 8.05 -11.00 -26.20
CA GLY A 441 8.18 -9.62 -26.68
C GLY A 441 6.87 -9.00 -27.20
N LYS A 442 5.73 -9.68 -27.04
CA LYS A 442 4.41 -9.12 -27.33
C LYS A 442 3.81 -8.52 -26.06
N THR A 443 2.75 -7.76 -26.23
CA THR A 443 1.88 -7.31 -25.15
C THR A 443 0.60 -8.15 -25.16
N GLY A 444 0.15 -8.61 -24.00
CA GLY A 444 -1.06 -9.40 -23.87
C GLY A 444 -1.42 -9.63 -22.40
N TYR A 445 -2.63 -10.12 -22.16
CA TYR A 445 -3.08 -10.49 -20.83
C TYR A 445 -2.25 -11.67 -20.30
N ALA A 446 -1.81 -11.55 -19.06
CA ALA A 446 -1.19 -12.63 -18.30
C ALA A 446 -1.36 -12.40 -16.80
N GLU A 447 -1.27 -13.47 -16.03
CA GLU A 447 -1.41 -13.43 -14.58
C GLU A 447 -0.06 -13.56 -13.88
N ALA A 448 0.08 -12.88 -12.73
CA ALA A 448 1.24 -12.97 -11.85
C ALA A 448 0.80 -12.96 -10.39
N ALA A 449 1.57 -13.62 -9.50
CA ALA A 449 1.38 -13.47 -8.06
C ALA A 449 1.96 -12.12 -7.63
N ILE A 450 1.10 -11.26 -7.08
CA ILE A 450 1.43 -9.93 -6.61
C ILE A 450 1.06 -9.81 -5.13
N GLY A 451 1.92 -9.17 -4.37
CA GLY A 451 1.75 -8.80 -2.97
C GLY A 451 2.09 -7.34 -2.76
N GLY A 452 2.58 -7.02 -1.59
CA GLY A 452 2.77 -5.67 -1.09
C GLY A 452 1.69 -5.31 -0.09
N THR A 453 1.91 -4.31 0.73
CA THR A 453 0.83 -3.74 1.54
C THR A 453 -0.26 -3.10 0.67
N SER A 454 0.04 -2.90 -0.61
CA SER A 454 -0.92 -2.60 -1.68
C SER A 454 -1.94 -3.71 -1.95
N LEU A 455 -1.64 -4.98 -1.64
CA LEU A 455 -2.65 -6.04 -1.62
C LEU A 455 -3.49 -5.96 -0.34
N ALA A 456 -2.84 -5.76 0.80
CA ALA A 456 -3.50 -5.74 2.11
C ALA A 456 -4.54 -4.62 2.25
N SER A 457 -4.24 -3.41 1.77
CA SER A 457 -5.13 -2.24 1.85
C SER A 457 -6.45 -2.44 1.09
N PRO A 458 -6.47 -2.80 -0.20
CA PRO A 458 -7.71 -3.04 -0.92
C PRO A 458 -8.45 -4.31 -0.46
N LEU A 459 -7.77 -5.32 0.10
CA LEU A 459 -8.45 -6.45 0.74
C LEU A 459 -9.24 -5.98 1.98
N LEU A 460 -8.64 -5.15 2.86
CA LEU A 460 -9.35 -4.55 3.98
C LEU A 460 -10.51 -3.70 3.51
N THR A 461 -10.28 -2.85 2.51
CA THR A 461 -11.28 -1.98 1.89
C THR A 461 -12.49 -2.77 1.39
N GLY A 462 -12.26 -3.94 0.78
CA GLY A 462 -13.34 -4.83 0.36
C GLY A 462 -14.13 -5.42 1.54
N LEU A 463 -13.48 -5.79 2.65
CA LEU A 463 -14.16 -6.24 3.88
C LEU A 463 -14.99 -5.11 4.50
N GLU A 464 -14.50 -3.89 4.48
CA GLU A 464 -15.23 -2.71 4.94
C GLU A 464 -16.43 -2.39 4.05
N ALA A 465 -16.30 -2.55 2.72
CA ALA A 465 -17.43 -2.45 1.80
C ALA A 465 -18.50 -3.50 2.08
N ASP A 466 -18.10 -4.72 2.45
CA ASP A 466 -19.01 -5.76 2.90
C ASP A 466 -19.73 -5.37 4.21
N ALA A 467 -19.02 -4.77 5.18
CA ALA A 467 -19.62 -4.27 6.41
C ALA A 467 -20.62 -3.12 6.14
N ILE A 468 -20.31 -2.19 5.23
CA ILE A 468 -21.26 -1.15 4.76
C ILE A 468 -22.50 -1.80 4.15
N SER A 469 -22.34 -2.86 3.35
CA SER A 469 -23.47 -3.60 2.78
C SER A 469 -24.36 -4.23 3.85
N VAL A 470 -23.78 -4.83 4.91
CA VAL A 470 -24.51 -5.37 6.08
C VAL A 470 -25.27 -4.26 6.78
N ARG A 471 -24.71 -3.05 6.89
CA ARG A 471 -25.36 -1.84 7.47
C ARG A 471 -26.41 -1.22 6.53
N GLY A 472 -26.71 -1.84 5.39
CA GLY A 472 -27.68 -1.30 4.43
C GLY A 472 -27.20 -0.05 3.69
N GLY A 473 -25.91 0.12 3.48
CA GLY A 473 -25.29 1.24 2.77
C GLY A 473 -24.88 2.41 3.66
N VAL A 474 -24.90 2.25 4.98
CA VAL A 474 -24.46 3.30 5.92
C VAL A 474 -22.94 3.24 6.09
N SER A 475 -22.26 4.36 5.85
CA SER A 475 -20.80 4.49 5.99
C SER A 475 -20.30 4.08 7.39
N LEU A 476 -19.09 3.54 7.44
CA LEU A 476 -18.40 3.22 8.69
C LEU A 476 -17.77 4.46 9.34
N GLY A 477 -17.33 5.42 8.52
CA GLY A 477 -16.57 6.56 8.97
C GLY A 477 -15.12 6.19 9.30
N PHE A 478 -14.49 6.97 10.19
CA PHE A 478 -13.14 6.70 10.65
C PHE A 478 -13.11 5.45 11.54
N VAL A 479 -12.57 4.34 11.06
CA VAL A 479 -12.73 3.00 11.66
C VAL A 479 -11.76 2.70 12.81
N ASN A 480 -10.62 3.40 12.92
CA ASN A 480 -9.61 3.05 13.93
C ASN A 480 -10.15 2.99 15.37
N PRO A 481 -10.97 3.93 15.85
CA PRO A 481 -11.55 3.81 17.19
C PRO A 481 -12.34 2.51 17.39
N THR A 482 -13.01 2.00 16.36
CA THR A 482 -13.74 0.74 16.40
C THR A 482 -12.78 -0.45 16.38
N LEU A 483 -11.76 -0.45 15.52
CA LEU A 483 -10.74 -1.52 15.49
C LEU A 483 -10.05 -1.69 16.85
N TYR A 484 -9.73 -0.59 17.50
CA TYR A 484 -9.05 -0.57 18.81
C TYR A 484 -9.98 -0.78 20.01
N CYS A 485 -11.29 -0.90 19.82
CA CYS A 485 -12.18 -1.22 20.93
C CYS A 485 -11.94 -2.67 21.42
N ALA A 486 -12.21 -2.92 22.71
CA ALA A 486 -12.07 -4.26 23.26
C ALA A 486 -13.06 -5.29 22.65
N CYS A 487 -14.09 -4.81 21.96
CA CYS A 487 -15.07 -5.64 21.25
C CYS A 487 -14.47 -6.29 20.00
N MET A 488 -13.54 -5.64 19.32
CA MET A 488 -12.84 -6.20 18.14
C MET A 488 -11.44 -6.68 18.48
N ALA A 489 -10.59 -5.83 19.04
CA ALA A 489 -9.20 -6.16 19.37
C ALA A 489 -9.04 -7.25 20.43
N GLY A 490 -10.06 -7.50 21.23
CA GLY A 490 -10.08 -8.55 22.26
C GLY A 490 -10.74 -9.86 21.84
N ASP A 491 -11.30 -9.94 20.63
CA ASP A 491 -11.97 -11.13 20.09
C ASP A 491 -11.18 -11.72 18.92
N PRO A 492 -10.62 -12.93 19.05
CA PRO A 492 -9.84 -13.56 17.98
C PRO A 492 -10.68 -14.01 16.77
N ASP A 493 -12.00 -14.03 16.88
CA ASP A 493 -12.88 -14.27 15.73
C ASP A 493 -13.13 -12.96 14.96
N SER A 494 -12.97 -11.79 15.59
CA SER A 494 -12.97 -10.46 14.93
C SER A 494 -11.59 -10.10 14.40
N ILE A 495 -10.56 -10.07 15.26
CA ILE A 495 -9.16 -9.79 14.87
C ILE A 495 -8.27 -10.85 15.51
N ARG A 496 -7.56 -11.61 14.69
CA ARG A 496 -6.61 -12.63 15.13
C ARG A 496 -5.24 -12.03 15.32
N ASP A 497 -4.66 -12.28 16.47
CA ASP A 497 -3.28 -11.98 16.77
C ASP A 497 -2.32 -12.70 15.80
N VAL A 498 -1.31 -12.01 15.31
CA VAL A 498 -0.29 -12.53 14.39
C VAL A 498 1.06 -12.51 15.10
N THR A 499 1.83 -13.58 14.96
CA THR A 499 3.15 -13.70 15.60
C THR A 499 4.16 -14.32 14.65
N ASP A 500 5.45 -14.03 14.84
CA ASP A 500 6.55 -14.65 14.08
C ASP A 500 6.67 -16.16 14.34
N THR A 501 5.98 -16.65 15.34
CA THR A 501 6.04 -18.05 15.74
C THR A 501 4.65 -18.68 15.91
N PRO A 502 3.80 -18.66 14.86
CA PRO A 502 2.46 -19.26 14.97
C PRO A 502 2.56 -20.73 15.40
N SER A 503 1.77 -21.11 16.39
CA SER A 503 1.89 -22.40 17.10
C SER A 503 1.55 -23.63 16.25
N ASN A 504 0.81 -23.43 15.16
CA ASN A 504 0.34 -24.46 14.24
C ASN A 504 1.08 -24.48 12.90
N ALA A 505 2.08 -23.62 12.73
CA ALA A 505 2.90 -23.56 11.52
C ALA A 505 4.05 -24.58 11.55
N PRO A 506 4.51 -25.06 10.37
CA PRO A 506 5.73 -25.84 10.27
C PRO A 506 6.97 -25.02 10.67
N ARG A 507 8.09 -25.71 10.86
CA ARG A 507 9.39 -25.06 11.10
C ARG A 507 10.46 -25.70 10.23
N PRO A 508 11.28 -24.92 9.54
CA PRO A 508 11.23 -23.44 9.44
C PRO A 508 9.98 -22.93 8.72
N LEU A 509 9.66 -21.63 8.83
CA LEU A 509 8.66 -20.97 8.02
C LEU A 509 9.32 -20.58 6.71
N ALA A 510 9.10 -21.35 5.65
CA ALA A 510 9.76 -21.11 4.38
C ALA A 510 8.99 -21.76 3.21
N GLU A 511 9.24 -21.25 2.03
CA GLU A 511 8.73 -21.80 0.76
C GLU A 511 9.85 -21.85 -0.29
N VAL A 512 9.81 -22.85 -1.14
CA VAL A 512 10.73 -22.94 -2.30
C VAL A 512 10.10 -22.22 -3.47
N PHE A 513 10.82 -21.28 -4.06
CA PHE A 513 10.47 -20.79 -5.38
C PHE A 513 11.52 -21.25 -6.39
N PRO A 514 11.09 -21.92 -7.49
CA PRO A 514 12.01 -22.49 -8.42
C PRO A 514 12.79 -21.38 -9.12
N ALA A 515 14.09 -21.57 -9.22
CA ALA A 515 14.89 -20.75 -10.10
C ALA A 515 14.53 -21.06 -11.56
N PHE A 516 14.38 -20.01 -12.35
CA PHE A 516 13.98 -20.13 -13.74
C PHE A 516 15.05 -20.81 -14.59
N GLN A 517 14.63 -21.76 -15.46
CA GLN A 517 15.41 -22.37 -16.53
C GLN A 517 16.83 -22.91 -16.16
N GLY A 518 16.88 -23.84 -15.21
CA GLY A 518 18.11 -24.61 -14.93
C GLY A 518 19.08 -23.94 -13.97
N GLN A 519 18.65 -22.91 -13.27
CA GLN A 519 19.33 -22.33 -12.12
C GLN A 519 18.96 -23.08 -10.83
N ALA A 520 19.73 -22.88 -9.78
CA ALA A 520 19.43 -23.47 -8.48
C ALA A 520 18.16 -22.84 -7.87
N ALA A 521 17.36 -23.63 -7.17
CA ALA A 521 16.21 -23.15 -6.42
C ALA A 521 16.60 -22.08 -5.38
N ALA A 522 15.64 -21.25 -5.02
CA ALA A 522 15.75 -20.33 -3.90
C ALA A 522 14.68 -20.66 -2.85
N VAL A 523 14.96 -20.33 -1.61
CA VAL A 523 14.00 -20.42 -0.50
C VAL A 523 13.68 -19.01 -0.03
N ALA A 524 12.39 -18.71 0.09
CA ALA A 524 11.88 -17.58 0.82
C ALA A 524 11.63 -18.00 2.27
N GLY A 525 12.40 -17.46 3.20
CA GLY A 525 12.11 -17.56 4.63
C GLY A 525 11.07 -16.50 4.98
N LEU A 526 9.96 -16.93 5.59
CA LEU A 526 8.82 -16.08 5.94
C LEU A 526 8.90 -15.63 7.40
N GLY A 527 8.23 -14.53 7.75
CA GLY A 527 8.24 -13.99 9.11
C GLY A 527 9.61 -13.40 9.51
N GLN A 528 10.34 -12.86 8.53
CA GLN A 528 11.65 -12.25 8.73
C GLN A 528 11.54 -10.73 8.69
N ASP A 529 10.78 -10.17 9.63
CA ASP A 529 10.37 -8.76 9.67
C ASP A 529 11.49 -7.75 10.01
N GLY A 530 12.71 -8.21 10.13
CA GLY A 530 13.89 -7.35 10.26
C GLY A 530 14.03 -6.69 11.63
N ALA A 531 13.82 -5.38 11.68
CA ALA A 531 13.88 -4.61 12.93
C ALA A 531 12.51 -4.51 13.64
N LEU A 532 11.43 -4.85 12.93
CA LEU A 532 10.08 -4.96 13.46
C LEU A 532 9.87 -6.35 14.06
N HIS A 533 8.88 -6.52 14.95
CA HIS A 533 8.68 -7.81 15.60
C HIS A 533 7.21 -8.10 15.85
N ALA A 534 6.68 -9.14 15.20
CA ALA A 534 5.35 -9.65 15.49
C ALA A 534 5.35 -10.49 16.76
N GLY A 535 4.71 -9.98 17.79
CA GLY A 535 4.61 -10.58 19.13
C GLY A 535 3.17 -10.82 19.56
N ALA A 536 2.94 -11.28 20.78
CA ALA A 536 1.59 -11.46 21.30
C ALA A 536 0.94 -10.12 21.66
N GLY A 537 -0.28 -9.90 21.20
CA GLY A 537 -1.00 -8.64 21.32
C GLY A 537 -0.57 -7.62 20.28
N TYR A 538 -0.85 -6.34 20.50
CA TYR A 538 -0.43 -5.31 19.55
C TYR A 538 1.09 -5.24 19.41
N ASP A 539 1.57 -5.24 18.17
CA ASP A 539 2.99 -5.12 17.83
C ASP A 539 3.22 -4.13 16.66
N ASP A 540 4.48 -3.84 16.33
CA ASP A 540 4.87 -2.86 15.33
C ASP A 540 5.10 -3.42 13.92
N ALA A 541 4.83 -4.71 13.72
CA ALA A 541 4.90 -5.39 12.42
C ALA A 541 3.51 -5.68 11.83
N THR A 542 2.53 -6.01 12.68
CA THR A 542 1.19 -6.44 12.26
C THR A 542 0.04 -5.70 12.95
N GLY A 543 0.33 -4.77 13.85
CA GLY A 543 -0.67 -3.97 14.55
C GLY A 543 -1.52 -4.81 15.49
N LEU A 544 -2.84 -4.70 15.36
CA LEU A 544 -3.81 -5.52 16.11
C LEU A 544 -3.84 -6.99 15.65
N GLY A 545 -3.26 -7.29 14.49
CA GLY A 545 -3.30 -8.60 13.84
C GLY A 545 -4.06 -8.61 12.52
N THR A 546 -4.75 -9.69 12.18
CA THR A 546 -5.42 -9.89 10.89
C THR A 546 -6.91 -10.18 11.06
N PRO A 547 -7.80 -9.78 10.11
CA PRO A 547 -9.23 -10.04 10.19
C PRO A 547 -9.57 -11.51 10.45
N GLY A 548 -10.45 -11.75 11.40
CA GLY A 548 -11.04 -13.04 11.71
C GLY A 548 -12.33 -13.29 10.91
N PRO A 549 -12.98 -14.46 11.10
CA PRO A 549 -14.16 -14.82 10.32
C PRO A 549 -15.40 -13.98 10.61
N TRP A 550 -15.44 -13.23 11.71
CA TRP A 550 -16.57 -12.39 12.10
C TRP A 550 -16.28 -10.89 11.96
N PHE A 551 -15.11 -10.55 11.44
CA PHE A 551 -14.68 -9.16 11.29
C PHE A 551 -15.72 -8.26 10.63
N ILE A 552 -16.33 -8.71 9.53
CA ILE A 552 -17.35 -7.96 8.77
C ILE A 552 -18.60 -7.69 9.64
N ASP A 553 -19.12 -8.72 10.30
CA ASP A 553 -20.35 -8.61 11.10
C ASP A 553 -20.11 -7.75 12.35
N ASP A 554 -18.96 -7.89 13.00
CA ASP A 554 -18.61 -7.12 14.18
C ASP A 554 -18.38 -5.65 13.81
N LEU A 555 -17.61 -5.37 12.75
CA LEU A 555 -17.41 -4.00 12.24
C LEU A 555 -18.74 -3.36 11.81
N ALA A 556 -19.68 -4.13 11.26
CA ALA A 556 -20.99 -3.63 10.89
C ALA A 556 -21.91 -3.36 12.09
N SER A 557 -21.64 -3.92 13.25
CA SER A 557 -22.50 -3.79 14.44
C SER A 557 -22.18 -2.54 15.28
N GLU A 558 -21.00 -1.96 15.12
CA GLU A 558 -20.50 -0.79 15.84
C GLU A 558 -20.80 0.53 15.09
#